data_c1848a0341e1ac480752a6bde745bd68
#
_entry.id   c1848a0341e1ac480752a6bde745bd68
#
_cell.length_a   1.000
_cell.length_b   1.000
_cell.length_c   1.000
_cell.angle_alpha   90.00
_cell.angle_beta   90.00
_cell.angle_gamma   90.00
#
_symmetry.space_group_name_H-M   'P 1'
#
loop_
_entity.id
_entity.type
_entity.pdbx_description
1 polymer ?
#
loop_
_entity_poly.entity_id
_entity_poly.type
_entity_poly.pdbx_seq_one_letter_code
_entity_poly.pdbx_strand_id
1 'polypeptide(L)'
;MAAITQRISNFLGGVSRQPDAKKFIGQVREAINVYPEPGQGLIKRSGFKYLTELHNDQGTPPPTGDYTTPFFANAKWFFINRDDDEVYIGCIRGRPSGAVPSGEIHIWNATPDNSGNYVKCSVSHATGSQSYLEATLEKDYDVLTVQDTTIVVNKTKVVAERAATSASVNVGTIIIKAVEYSATYKVVINGTTYQYQTYNAD
;
A
#
# COMPACT_ATOMS: atom_id res chain seq x y z
N MET A 1 54.15 14.62 -32.10
CA MET A 1 53.24 14.61 -30.94
C MET A 1 53.37 13.26 -30.25
N ALA A 2 53.67 13.25 -28.95
CA ALA A 2 53.70 11.99 -28.20
C ALA A 2 52.29 11.50 -27.97
N ALA A 3 52.00 10.26 -28.30
CA ALA A 3 50.70 9.63 -28.00
C ALA A 3 50.62 9.39 -26.50
N ILE A 4 49.63 9.98 -25.86
CA ILE A 4 49.29 9.70 -24.45
C ILE A 4 48.37 8.48 -24.44
N THR A 5 48.86 7.36 -23.93
CA THR A 5 48.08 6.14 -23.78
C THR A 5 47.67 6.03 -22.32
N GLN A 6 46.38 6.09 -22.08
CA GLN A 6 45.80 5.82 -20.76
C GLN A 6 45.21 4.41 -20.75
N ARG A 7 45.70 3.57 -19.84
CA ARG A 7 45.17 2.22 -19.65
C ARG A 7 44.16 2.21 -18.52
N ILE A 8 42.94 1.87 -18.83
CA ILE A 8 41.88 1.65 -17.84
C ILE A 8 41.77 0.14 -17.61
N SER A 9 42.08 -0.30 -16.39
CA SER A 9 42.18 -1.73 -16.08
C SER A 9 40.86 -2.45 -15.91
N ASN A 10 39.83 -1.75 -15.43
CA ASN A 10 38.48 -2.28 -15.26
C ASN A 10 37.46 -1.13 -15.12
N PHE A 11 36.20 -1.46 -15.19
CA PHE A 11 35.07 -0.53 -14.99
C PHE A 11 34.22 -0.94 -13.79
N LEU A 12 34.84 -1.44 -12.72
CA LEU A 12 34.18 -1.93 -11.53
C LEU A 12 33.72 -0.82 -10.56
N GLY A 13 34.16 0.42 -10.79
CA GLY A 13 33.85 1.55 -9.93
C GLY A 13 32.41 2.02 -9.95
N GLY A 14 31.56 1.39 -10.79
CA GLY A 14 30.15 1.74 -10.90
C GLY A 14 29.91 3.04 -11.66
N VAL A 15 28.65 3.53 -11.59
CA VAL A 15 28.21 4.77 -12.24
C VAL A 15 28.39 5.94 -11.29
N SER A 16 29.08 7.00 -11.73
CA SER A 16 29.26 8.23 -10.97
C SER A 16 28.75 9.44 -11.74
N ARG A 17 27.94 10.25 -11.10
CA ARG A 17 27.43 11.54 -11.63
C ARG A 17 28.38 12.71 -11.36
N GLN A 18 29.53 12.46 -10.72
CA GLN A 18 30.54 13.49 -10.48
C GLN A 18 31.12 14.01 -11.81
N PRO A 19 31.63 15.26 -11.84
CA PRO A 19 32.40 15.75 -12.95
C PRO A 19 33.57 14.83 -13.28
N ASP A 20 33.93 14.70 -14.55
CA ASP A 20 34.94 13.75 -15.04
C ASP A 20 36.30 13.89 -14.34
N ALA A 21 36.68 15.12 -13.98
CA ALA A 21 37.91 15.39 -13.23
C ALA A 21 37.91 14.86 -11.78
N LYS A 22 36.74 14.50 -11.24
CA LYS A 22 36.58 13.97 -9.86
C LYS A 22 36.23 12.49 -9.81
N LYS A 23 36.09 11.86 -10.96
CA LYS A 23 35.81 10.43 -11.02
C LYS A 23 37.03 9.62 -10.69
N PHE A 24 36.86 8.55 -9.93
CA PHE A 24 37.90 7.58 -9.72
C PHE A 24 38.09 6.71 -10.98
N ILE A 25 39.32 6.21 -11.14
CA ILE A 25 39.61 5.27 -12.23
C ILE A 25 38.70 4.05 -12.12
N GLY A 26 38.07 3.68 -13.23
CA GLY A 26 37.09 2.57 -13.27
C GLY A 26 35.64 2.96 -13.06
N GLN A 27 35.34 4.23 -12.75
CA GLN A 27 33.98 4.73 -12.75
C GLN A 27 33.52 5.14 -14.15
N VAL A 28 32.26 4.86 -14.46
CA VAL A 28 31.64 5.26 -15.74
C VAL A 28 30.58 6.34 -15.53
N ARG A 29 30.29 7.12 -16.54
CA ARG A 29 29.23 8.13 -16.50
C ARG A 29 27.84 7.50 -16.59
N GLU A 30 27.75 6.46 -17.39
CA GLU A 30 26.52 5.76 -17.69
C GLU A 30 26.80 4.29 -18.00
N ALA A 31 25.91 3.40 -17.58
CA ALA A 31 25.99 1.97 -17.88
C ALA A 31 24.61 1.51 -18.37
N ILE A 32 24.52 1.16 -19.67
CA ILE A 32 23.29 0.72 -20.29
C ILE A 32 23.43 -0.76 -20.66
N ASN A 33 22.50 -1.60 -20.15
CA ASN A 33 22.48 -3.05 -20.39
C ASN A 33 23.77 -3.79 -20.01
N VAL A 34 24.56 -3.22 -19.09
CA VAL A 34 25.74 -3.83 -18.52
C VAL A 34 25.75 -3.66 -17.00
N TYR A 35 26.43 -4.54 -16.30
CA TYR A 35 26.69 -4.38 -14.87
C TYR A 35 28.15 -4.80 -14.55
N PRO A 36 28.75 -4.24 -13.50
CA PRO A 36 30.09 -4.59 -13.08
C PRO A 36 30.10 -5.95 -12.37
N GLU A 37 30.95 -6.84 -12.84
CA GLU A 37 31.20 -8.16 -12.25
C GLU A 37 32.66 -8.23 -11.78
N PRO A 38 32.94 -8.53 -10.50
CA PRO A 38 34.30 -8.49 -9.95
C PRO A 38 35.31 -9.36 -10.70
N GLY A 39 34.90 -10.50 -11.22
CA GLY A 39 35.78 -11.43 -11.92
C GLY A 39 35.96 -11.13 -13.41
N GLN A 40 35.03 -10.46 -14.05
CA GLN A 40 35.00 -10.30 -15.51
C GLN A 40 34.98 -8.85 -16.00
N GLY A 41 34.82 -7.88 -15.09
CA GLY A 41 34.66 -6.47 -15.45
C GLY A 41 33.22 -6.11 -15.80
N LEU A 42 33.01 -5.30 -16.83
CA LEU A 42 31.67 -5.00 -17.34
C LEU A 42 31.15 -6.15 -18.18
N ILE A 43 30.08 -6.78 -17.74
CA ILE A 43 29.41 -7.84 -18.49
C ILE A 43 28.02 -7.39 -18.95
N LYS A 44 27.56 -7.98 -20.03
CA LYS A 44 26.21 -7.74 -20.54
C LYS A 44 25.15 -8.23 -19.57
N ARG A 45 24.14 -7.43 -19.30
CA ARG A 45 22.97 -7.84 -18.52
C ARG A 45 22.34 -9.09 -19.16
N SER A 46 21.97 -10.04 -18.33
CA SER A 46 21.16 -11.19 -18.75
C SER A 46 19.85 -10.75 -19.38
N GLY A 47 19.38 -11.50 -20.34
CA GLY A 47 18.05 -11.30 -20.93
C GLY A 47 16.95 -11.56 -19.89
N PHE A 48 15.73 -11.15 -20.24
CA PHE A 48 14.56 -11.53 -19.45
C PHE A 48 14.24 -12.99 -19.70
N LYS A 49 13.86 -13.68 -18.61
CA LYS A 49 13.29 -15.02 -18.67
C LYS A 49 11.78 -14.88 -18.52
N TYR A 50 11.02 -15.47 -19.42
CA TYR A 50 9.57 -15.61 -19.22
C TYR A 50 9.33 -16.53 -18.02
N LEU A 51 8.54 -16.08 -17.05
CA LEU A 51 8.18 -16.86 -15.87
C LEU A 51 6.77 -17.41 -16.01
N THR A 52 5.79 -16.53 -16.16
CA THR A 52 4.39 -16.92 -16.26
C THR A 52 3.57 -15.76 -16.82
N GLU A 53 2.36 -16.04 -17.22
CA GLU A 53 1.32 -15.06 -17.54
C GLU A 53 0.41 -14.88 -16.32
N LEU A 54 0.14 -13.64 -15.95
CA LEU A 54 -0.74 -13.31 -14.84
C LEU A 54 -2.20 -13.30 -15.32
N HIS A 55 -2.96 -14.28 -14.90
CA HIS A 55 -4.37 -14.40 -15.24
C HIS A 55 -5.27 -13.74 -14.20
N ASN A 56 -6.46 -13.30 -14.67
CA ASN A 56 -7.56 -12.95 -13.77
C ASN A 56 -8.14 -14.23 -13.11
N ASP A 57 -9.03 -14.06 -12.11
CA ASP A 57 -9.57 -15.17 -11.31
C ASP A 57 -10.32 -16.25 -12.08
N GLN A 58 -10.55 -16.06 -13.36
CA GLN A 58 -11.42 -16.94 -14.13
C GLN A 58 -10.70 -18.08 -14.83
N GLY A 59 -9.36 -18.19 -14.66
CA GLY A 59 -8.59 -19.30 -15.23
C GLY A 59 -8.74 -19.50 -16.75
N THR A 60 -9.48 -18.63 -17.37
CA THR A 60 -9.72 -18.54 -18.82
C THR A 60 -9.04 -17.28 -19.33
N PRO A 61 -8.33 -17.34 -20.45
CA PRO A 61 -8.02 -16.13 -21.18
C PRO A 61 -9.34 -15.35 -21.38
N PRO A 62 -9.33 -14.01 -21.35
CA PRO A 62 -10.55 -13.23 -21.55
C PRO A 62 -11.27 -13.79 -22.76
N PRO A 63 -12.60 -13.91 -22.74
CA PRO A 63 -13.35 -14.47 -23.83
C PRO A 63 -12.88 -13.81 -25.12
N THR A 64 -12.52 -14.61 -26.08
CA THR A 64 -12.02 -14.21 -27.39
C THR A 64 -12.86 -13.08 -27.94
N GLY A 65 -12.32 -11.87 -27.98
CA GLY A 65 -12.97 -10.78 -28.69
C GLY A 65 -12.69 -9.36 -28.21
N ASP A 66 -12.36 -9.12 -26.95
CA ASP A 66 -12.15 -7.74 -26.47
C ASP A 66 -10.78 -7.54 -25.84
N TYR A 67 -9.75 -7.52 -26.66
CA TYR A 67 -8.40 -7.08 -26.27
C TYR A 67 -8.23 -5.56 -26.32
N THR A 68 -9.30 -4.80 -26.54
CA THR A 68 -9.23 -3.35 -26.72
C THR A 68 -8.95 -2.62 -25.42
N THR A 69 -9.21 -3.26 -24.27
CA THR A 69 -8.83 -2.72 -22.97
C THR A 69 -8.25 -3.85 -22.12
N PRO A 70 -6.92 -3.98 -22.01
CA PRO A 70 -6.31 -4.99 -21.18
C PRO A 70 -6.87 -4.92 -19.76
N PHE A 71 -7.18 -6.06 -19.18
CA PHE A 71 -7.78 -6.16 -17.83
C PHE A 71 -7.03 -5.35 -16.76
N PHE A 72 -5.72 -5.23 -16.92
CA PHE A 72 -4.82 -4.52 -16.01
C PHE A 72 -4.28 -3.19 -16.59
N ALA A 73 -4.90 -2.62 -17.63
CA ALA A 73 -4.36 -1.48 -18.36
C ALA A 73 -4.00 -0.25 -17.48
N ASN A 74 -4.80 0.02 -16.46
CA ASN A 74 -4.61 1.14 -15.54
C ASN A 74 -4.38 0.67 -14.10
N ALA A 75 -3.91 -0.56 -13.92
CA ALA A 75 -3.66 -1.09 -12.60
C ALA A 75 -2.37 -0.50 -12.00
N LYS A 76 -2.40 -0.20 -10.72
CA LYS A 76 -1.22 0.16 -9.96
C LYS A 76 -0.50 -1.09 -9.51
N TRP A 77 0.69 -1.32 -10.04
CA TRP A 77 1.54 -2.45 -9.68
C TRP A 77 2.45 -2.14 -8.49
N PHE A 78 2.69 -3.12 -7.65
CA PHE A 78 3.60 -3.02 -6.52
C PHE A 78 4.21 -4.38 -6.18
N PHE A 79 5.30 -4.34 -5.42
CA PHE A 79 5.98 -5.52 -4.93
C PHE A 79 5.88 -5.60 -3.42
N ILE A 80 5.73 -6.82 -2.91
CA ILE A 80 5.87 -7.15 -1.51
C ILE A 80 7.08 -8.08 -1.43
N ASN A 81 8.15 -7.59 -0.82
CA ASN A 81 9.36 -8.36 -0.61
C ASN A 81 9.55 -8.54 0.89
N ARG A 82 9.23 -9.71 1.41
CA ARG A 82 9.38 -10.05 2.83
C ARG A 82 10.77 -10.56 3.12
N ASP A 83 11.27 -11.46 2.26
CA ASP A 83 12.61 -12.02 2.30
C ASP A 83 13.00 -12.57 0.91
N ASP A 84 14.11 -13.30 0.83
CA ASP A 84 14.61 -13.85 -0.43
C ASP A 84 13.70 -14.96 -1.00
N ASP A 85 12.92 -15.62 -0.16
CA ASP A 85 12.07 -16.75 -0.52
C ASP A 85 10.58 -16.35 -0.64
N GLU A 86 10.19 -15.20 -0.06
CA GLU A 86 8.81 -14.73 -0.06
C GLU A 86 8.65 -13.38 -0.77
N VAL A 87 8.47 -13.43 -2.07
CA VAL A 87 8.25 -12.27 -2.93
C VAL A 87 6.88 -12.36 -3.58
N TYR A 88 6.12 -11.27 -3.56
CA TYR A 88 4.82 -11.21 -4.20
C TYR A 88 4.75 -10.02 -5.15
N ILE A 89 3.96 -10.19 -6.22
CA ILE A 89 3.57 -9.11 -7.12
C ILE A 89 2.10 -8.82 -6.88
N GLY A 90 1.80 -7.57 -6.56
CA GLY A 90 0.43 -7.11 -6.38
C GLY A 90 0.03 -6.10 -7.42
N CYS A 91 -1.26 -6.01 -7.70
CA CYS A 91 -1.82 -4.89 -8.42
C CYS A 91 -3.15 -4.44 -7.83
N ILE A 92 -3.40 -3.14 -7.90
CA ILE A 92 -4.68 -2.53 -7.58
C ILE A 92 -5.34 -2.20 -8.90
N ARG A 93 -6.46 -2.84 -9.16
CA ARG A 93 -7.36 -2.52 -10.26
C ARG A 93 -8.45 -1.62 -9.75
N GLY A 94 -8.25 -0.32 -9.91
CA GLY A 94 -9.30 0.65 -9.60
C GLY A 94 -10.43 0.61 -10.60
N ARG A 95 -11.61 1.04 -10.19
CA ARG A 95 -12.79 1.16 -11.03
C ARG A 95 -13.52 2.47 -10.73
N PRO A 96 -14.29 3.01 -11.69
CA PRO A 96 -15.09 4.19 -11.44
C PRO A 96 -16.11 3.93 -10.33
N SER A 97 -16.52 4.99 -9.64
CA SER A 97 -17.55 4.90 -8.60
C SER A 97 -18.83 4.29 -9.14
N GLY A 98 -19.42 3.40 -8.35
CA GLY A 98 -20.63 2.67 -8.73
C GLY A 98 -20.41 1.42 -9.58
N ALA A 99 -19.17 1.09 -9.95
CA ALA A 99 -18.87 -0.19 -10.60
C ALA A 99 -19.02 -1.37 -9.62
N VAL A 100 -19.35 -2.54 -10.15
CA VAL A 100 -19.42 -3.78 -9.36
C VAL A 100 -18.49 -4.82 -10.01
N PRO A 101 -17.49 -5.30 -9.27
CA PRO A 101 -16.99 -4.78 -7.99
C PRO A 101 -16.40 -3.36 -8.11
N SER A 102 -16.35 -2.62 -7.00
CA SER A 102 -15.89 -1.22 -6.98
C SER A 102 -14.41 -1.07 -7.30
N GLY A 103 -13.58 -1.99 -6.80
CA GLY A 103 -12.15 -2.08 -7.07
C GLY A 103 -11.62 -3.39 -6.50
N GLU A 104 -10.47 -3.82 -6.99
CA GLU A 104 -9.92 -5.13 -6.69
C GLU A 104 -8.42 -5.04 -6.44
N ILE A 105 -7.93 -5.87 -5.54
CA ILE A 105 -6.51 -6.12 -5.33
C ILE A 105 -6.24 -7.55 -5.74
N HIS A 106 -5.25 -7.74 -6.58
CA HIS A 106 -4.78 -9.05 -6.99
C HIS A 106 -3.33 -9.22 -6.55
N ILE A 107 -3.00 -10.39 -6.02
CA ILE A 107 -1.66 -10.72 -5.53
C ILE A 107 -1.27 -12.09 -6.06
N TRP A 108 -0.06 -12.21 -6.54
CA TRP A 108 0.53 -13.48 -6.99
C TRP A 108 1.83 -13.71 -6.26
N ASN A 109 2.07 -14.95 -5.89
CA ASN A 109 3.37 -15.35 -5.39
C ASN A 109 4.39 -15.32 -6.54
N ALA A 110 5.45 -14.53 -6.42
CA ALA A 110 6.53 -14.45 -7.39
C ALA A 110 7.59 -15.57 -7.18
N THR A 111 7.49 -16.31 -6.07
CA THR A 111 8.25 -17.52 -5.82
C THR A 111 7.41 -18.71 -6.27
N PRO A 112 7.93 -19.59 -7.14
CA PRO A 112 7.17 -20.75 -7.60
C PRO A 112 6.95 -21.74 -6.46
N ASP A 113 5.84 -22.47 -6.51
CA ASP A 113 5.57 -23.59 -5.63
C ASP A 113 6.51 -24.78 -5.93
N ASN A 114 6.41 -25.86 -5.16
CA ASN A 114 7.22 -27.07 -5.34
C ASN A 114 7.02 -27.75 -6.71
N SER A 115 5.98 -27.38 -7.44
CA SER A 115 5.68 -27.87 -8.79
C SER A 115 6.13 -26.89 -9.88
N GLY A 116 6.72 -25.75 -9.49
CA GLY A 116 7.18 -24.71 -10.41
C GLY A 116 6.09 -23.74 -10.86
N ASN A 117 4.91 -23.74 -10.23
CA ASN A 117 3.80 -22.88 -10.59
C ASN A 117 3.81 -21.58 -9.77
N TYR A 118 3.42 -20.48 -10.41
CA TYR A 118 3.21 -19.19 -9.78
C TYR A 118 1.74 -19.04 -9.41
N VAL A 119 1.45 -19.07 -8.11
CA VAL A 119 0.08 -19.18 -7.61
C VAL A 119 -0.48 -17.80 -7.28
N LYS A 120 -1.72 -17.56 -7.67
CA LYS A 120 -2.48 -16.41 -7.24
C LYS A 120 -2.92 -16.56 -5.78
N CYS A 121 -2.71 -15.53 -4.99
CA CYS A 121 -3.14 -15.50 -3.60
C CYS A 121 -4.63 -15.15 -3.49
N SER A 122 -5.31 -15.76 -2.53
CA SER A 122 -6.67 -15.38 -2.19
C SER A 122 -6.67 -14.05 -1.44
N VAL A 123 -7.45 -13.09 -1.91
CA VAL A 123 -7.61 -11.79 -1.28
C VAL A 123 -9.04 -11.63 -0.81
N SER A 124 -9.21 -11.39 0.49
CA SER A 124 -10.51 -11.07 1.07
C SER A 124 -10.60 -9.59 1.41
N HIS A 125 -11.77 -9.01 1.20
CA HIS A 125 -12.02 -7.60 1.46
C HIS A 125 -12.94 -7.44 2.68
N ALA A 126 -12.58 -6.54 3.59
CA ALA A 126 -13.52 -6.13 4.63
C ALA A 126 -14.74 -5.44 4.01
N THR A 127 -15.89 -5.60 4.62
CA THR A 127 -17.14 -5.00 4.12
C THR A 127 -16.98 -3.49 3.90
N GLY A 128 -17.29 -3.04 2.67
CA GLY A 128 -17.20 -1.64 2.28
C GLY A 128 -15.79 -1.12 1.94
N SER A 129 -14.73 -1.91 2.16
CA SER A 129 -13.36 -1.46 1.87
C SER A 129 -13.07 -1.28 0.38
N GLN A 130 -13.76 -2.01 -0.48
CA GLN A 130 -13.57 -1.94 -1.94
C GLN A 130 -13.93 -0.56 -2.52
N SER A 131 -14.85 0.18 -1.89
CA SER A 131 -15.18 1.55 -2.31
C SER A 131 -14.02 2.52 -2.15
N TYR A 132 -13.04 2.22 -1.29
CA TYR A 132 -11.80 2.97 -1.19
C TYR A 132 -10.92 2.82 -2.43
N LEU A 133 -11.09 1.73 -3.17
CA LEU A 133 -10.35 1.45 -4.40
C LEU A 133 -11.03 2.00 -5.66
N GLU A 134 -12.00 2.90 -5.51
CA GLU A 134 -12.64 3.57 -6.64
C GLU A 134 -11.77 4.69 -7.17
N ALA A 135 -11.00 4.42 -8.21
CA ALA A 135 -10.28 5.37 -9.04
C ALA A 135 -9.97 4.69 -10.37
N THR A 136 -9.66 5.45 -11.41
CA THR A 136 -9.55 4.90 -12.76
C THR A 136 -8.14 4.90 -13.32
N LEU A 137 -7.21 5.60 -12.68
CA LEU A 137 -5.86 5.77 -13.19
C LEU A 137 -4.82 5.24 -12.21
N GLU A 138 -3.76 4.65 -12.71
CA GLU A 138 -2.62 4.18 -11.92
C GLU A 138 -2.04 5.26 -10.99
N LYS A 139 -1.94 6.50 -11.48
CA LYS A 139 -1.39 7.64 -10.74
C LYS A 139 -2.22 8.07 -9.53
N ASP A 140 -3.46 7.59 -9.44
CA ASP A 140 -4.37 7.91 -8.33
C ASP A 140 -4.02 7.14 -7.06
N TYR A 141 -3.14 6.14 -7.16
CA TYR A 141 -2.70 5.34 -6.04
C TYR A 141 -1.23 5.54 -5.72
N ASP A 142 -0.92 5.58 -4.43
CA ASP A 142 0.42 5.34 -3.91
C ASP A 142 0.40 4.08 -3.05
N VAL A 143 1.48 3.33 -3.12
CA VAL A 143 1.63 2.07 -2.38
C VAL A 143 2.98 2.06 -1.71
N LEU A 144 2.99 1.72 -0.43
CA LEU A 144 4.18 1.51 0.37
C LEU A 144 4.06 0.20 1.13
N THR A 145 5.03 -0.68 0.95
CA THR A 145 5.12 -1.92 1.72
C THR A 145 6.22 -1.79 2.77
N VAL A 146 5.86 -2.09 4.01
CA VAL A 146 6.78 -2.11 5.15
C VAL A 146 6.57 -3.45 5.86
N GLN A 147 7.56 -4.32 5.82
CA GLN A 147 7.45 -5.68 6.32
C GLN A 147 6.23 -6.41 5.74
N ASP A 148 5.32 -6.88 6.59
CA ASP A 148 4.12 -7.63 6.21
C ASP A 148 2.90 -6.74 5.91
N THR A 149 3.08 -5.43 5.97
CA THR A 149 1.98 -4.48 5.80
C THR A 149 2.17 -3.65 4.54
N THR A 150 1.19 -3.67 3.66
CA THR A 150 1.13 -2.80 2.49
C THR A 150 0.09 -1.72 2.71
N ILE A 151 0.54 -0.48 2.70
CA ILE A 151 -0.30 0.71 2.85
C ILE A 151 -0.67 1.19 1.45
N VAL A 152 -1.95 1.30 1.18
CA VAL A 152 -2.49 1.81 -0.08
C VAL A 152 -3.15 3.16 0.18
N VAL A 153 -2.73 4.17 -0.55
CA VAL A 153 -3.30 5.51 -0.51
C VAL A 153 -4.02 5.79 -1.83
N ASN A 154 -5.30 6.10 -1.75
CA ASN A 154 -6.08 6.60 -2.88
C ASN A 154 -6.17 8.12 -2.81
N LYS A 155 -5.49 8.83 -3.72
CA LYS A 155 -5.40 10.30 -3.77
C LYS A 155 -6.71 10.98 -4.14
N THR A 156 -7.65 10.24 -4.71
CA THR A 156 -8.97 10.77 -5.09
C THR A 156 -9.97 10.77 -3.93
N LYS A 157 -9.66 10.06 -2.85
CA LYS A 157 -10.53 9.97 -1.68
C LYS A 157 -10.14 11.01 -0.64
N VAL A 158 -11.09 11.86 -0.29
CA VAL A 158 -10.90 12.84 0.79
C VAL A 158 -10.95 12.11 2.12
N VAL A 159 -9.97 12.40 2.98
CA VAL A 159 -9.98 11.91 4.36
C VAL A 159 -11.18 12.55 5.07
N ALA A 160 -12.04 11.71 5.60
CA ALA A 160 -13.19 12.13 6.40
C ALA A 160 -13.13 11.45 7.77
N GLU A 161 -13.53 12.17 8.77
CA GLU A 161 -13.72 11.58 10.08
C GLU A 161 -14.86 10.56 9.99
N ARG A 162 -14.66 9.38 10.57
CA ARG A 162 -15.73 8.40 10.68
C ARG A 162 -16.86 9.05 11.45
N ALA A 163 -18.07 9.03 10.86
CA ALA A 163 -19.26 9.49 11.56
C ALA A 163 -19.25 8.83 12.95
N ALA A 164 -19.17 9.66 13.97
CA ALA A 164 -19.14 9.19 15.32
C ALA A 164 -20.40 8.33 15.55
N THR A 165 -20.22 7.03 15.64
CA THR A 165 -21.21 6.16 16.26
C THR A 165 -21.14 6.42 17.76
N SER A 166 -21.39 7.66 18.18
CA SER A 166 -21.81 7.86 19.54
C SER A 166 -23.15 7.18 19.65
N ALA A 167 -23.18 6.01 20.26
CA ALA A 167 -24.38 5.66 20.99
C ALA A 167 -24.73 6.96 21.72
N SER A 168 -25.91 7.51 21.45
CA SER A 168 -26.37 8.70 22.18
C SER A 168 -26.59 8.29 23.63
N VAL A 169 -25.48 8.24 24.34
CA VAL A 169 -25.53 8.13 25.79
C VAL A 169 -25.84 9.56 26.21
N ASN A 170 -27.10 9.82 26.50
CA ASN A 170 -27.51 11.06 27.13
C ASN A 170 -26.85 11.12 28.52
N VAL A 171 -25.64 11.66 28.56
CA VAL A 171 -24.91 11.86 29.83
C VAL A 171 -25.19 13.27 30.31
N GLY A 172 -25.84 13.37 31.45
CA GLY A 172 -26.01 14.62 32.17
C GLY A 172 -25.13 14.60 33.43
N THR A 173 -24.41 15.68 33.67
CA THR A 173 -23.67 15.87 34.93
C THR A 173 -24.41 16.89 35.79
N ILE A 174 -24.73 16.48 37.01
CA ILE A 174 -25.35 17.35 38.02
C ILE A 174 -24.30 17.63 39.11
N ILE A 175 -24.01 18.91 39.30
CA ILE A 175 -23.06 19.33 40.34
C ILE A 175 -23.84 20.10 41.38
N ILE A 176 -23.87 19.58 42.62
CA ILE A 176 -24.41 20.28 43.80
C ILE A 176 -23.29 21.10 44.40
N LYS A 177 -23.34 22.45 44.26
CA LYS A 177 -22.32 23.37 44.73
C LYS A 177 -22.41 23.71 46.22
N ALA A 178 -23.58 23.58 46.78
CA ALA A 178 -23.82 23.83 48.21
C ALA A 178 -24.92 22.87 48.71
N VAL A 179 -24.78 22.41 49.90
CA VAL A 179 -25.73 21.54 50.57
C VAL A 179 -26.18 22.22 51.84
N GLU A 180 -27.50 22.33 52.02
CA GLU A 180 -28.12 22.89 53.25
C GLU A 180 -28.69 21.75 54.09
N TYR A 181 -28.79 21.99 55.42
CA TYR A 181 -29.43 21.04 56.30
C TYR A 181 -30.96 21.04 56.07
N SER A 182 -31.61 19.92 56.31
CA SER A 182 -33.05 19.72 56.18
C SER A 182 -33.59 20.03 54.78
N ALA A 183 -32.72 20.02 53.77
CA ALA A 183 -33.09 20.27 52.36
C ALA A 183 -33.35 18.97 51.59
N THR A 184 -34.27 18.96 50.69
CA THR A 184 -34.54 17.87 49.80
C THR A 184 -34.05 18.20 48.39
N TYR A 185 -33.08 17.43 47.90
CA TYR A 185 -32.58 17.50 46.54
C TYR A 185 -33.28 16.49 45.68
N LYS A 186 -33.91 16.93 44.58
CA LYS A 186 -34.69 16.09 43.72
C LYS A 186 -34.25 16.22 42.27
N VAL A 187 -34.04 15.11 41.59
CA VAL A 187 -33.78 15.02 40.15
C VAL A 187 -34.74 14.08 39.51
N VAL A 188 -35.29 14.46 38.38
CA VAL A 188 -36.20 13.62 37.58
C VAL A 188 -35.47 13.26 36.27
N ILE A 189 -35.26 11.97 36.04
CA ILE A 189 -34.64 11.44 34.84
C ILE A 189 -35.61 10.45 34.20
N ASN A 190 -35.99 10.67 32.94
CA ASN A 190 -36.92 9.81 32.22
C ASN A 190 -38.22 9.50 33.01
N GLY A 191 -38.76 10.49 33.72
CA GLY A 191 -39.95 10.31 34.55
C GLY A 191 -39.72 9.65 35.91
N THR A 192 -38.56 9.15 36.17
CA THR A 192 -38.18 8.59 37.48
C THR A 192 -37.58 9.66 38.38
N THR A 193 -38.13 9.79 39.57
CA THR A 193 -37.67 10.76 40.56
C THR A 193 -36.63 10.13 41.45
N TYR A 194 -35.48 10.76 41.54
CA TYR A 194 -34.40 10.46 42.50
C TYR A 194 -34.36 11.61 43.48
N GLN A 195 -34.48 11.32 44.76
CA GLN A 195 -34.43 12.36 45.81
C GLN A 195 -33.56 11.93 47.00
N TYR A 196 -32.94 12.91 47.59
CA TYR A 196 -32.14 12.76 48.81
C TYR A 196 -32.47 13.93 49.74
N GLN A 197 -32.70 13.63 51.00
CA GLN A 197 -32.93 14.63 52.03
C GLN A 197 -31.74 14.65 53.00
N THR A 198 -31.23 15.83 53.24
CA THR A 198 -30.15 16.05 54.23
C THR A 198 -30.74 16.03 55.64
N TYR A 199 -29.96 15.52 56.59
CA TYR A 199 -30.35 15.49 57.99
C TYR A 199 -30.38 16.86 58.62
N ASN A 200 -31.11 17.02 59.73
CA ASN A 200 -31.07 18.20 60.56
C ASN A 200 -29.68 18.38 61.14
N ALA A 201 -29.27 19.62 61.39
CA ALA A 201 -28.13 19.89 62.27
C ALA A 201 -28.59 19.57 63.72
N ASP A 202 -27.85 18.69 64.38
CA ASP A 202 -28.00 18.48 65.83
C ASP A 202 -27.50 19.69 66.59
#